data_829d43ddf41c27b638c26bb523faadaa
#
_entry.id   829d43ddf41c27b638c26bb523faadaa
#
_cell.length_a   1.000
_cell.length_b   1.000
_cell.length_c   1.000
_cell.angle_alpha   90.00
_cell.angle_beta   90.00
_cell.angle_gamma   90.00
#
_symmetry.space_group_name_H-M   'P 1'
#
loop_
_entity.id
_entity.type
_entity.pdbx_description
1 polymer ?
#
loop_
_entity_poly.entity_id
_entity_poly.type
_entity_poly.pdbx_seq_one_letter_code
_entity_poly.pdbx_strand_id
1 'polypeptide(L)'
;MLLEPSEAAQALNVDEKTVVRWIKKDNLPAESIQGDYRINPVDLLEWATERGIKVNPALYKMHDADNQPLPTLSQALQAGGIHCGFPGNDKETVLRNAVAILDLPPEIDPDFILQVLLAREAMGTTAVGDGIAIPHVRNPILVQLPVPKIALCFLSDPVDFGALDGKPVQILFTIISPTIRMHLHLLSKLAYCLRDQRLRDILGKQCNSESIMAAVLEIENDLGKSVS
;
A
#
# COMPACT_ATOMS: atom_id res chain seq x y z
N MET A 1 -5.56 9.08 13.51
CA MET A 1 -6.96 9.21 13.99
C MET A 1 -7.74 8.01 13.47
N LEU A 2 -8.53 7.36 14.31
CA LEU A 2 -9.38 6.22 13.91
C LEU A 2 -10.73 6.76 13.44
N LEU A 3 -11.29 6.14 12.40
CA LEU A 3 -12.60 6.51 11.85
C LEU A 3 -13.74 5.89 12.66
N GLU A 4 -14.86 6.59 12.74
CA GLU A 4 -16.13 6.03 13.16
C GLU A 4 -16.79 5.24 12.01
N PRO A 5 -17.71 4.29 12.30
CA PRO A 5 -18.42 3.56 11.24
C PRO A 5 -19.16 4.48 10.26
N SER A 6 -19.66 5.62 10.71
CA SER A 6 -20.30 6.66 9.88
C SER A 6 -19.33 7.31 8.89
N GLU A 7 -18.09 7.62 9.34
CA GLU A 7 -17.04 8.18 8.49
C GLU A 7 -16.52 7.17 7.47
N ALA A 8 -16.35 5.91 7.89
CA ALA A 8 -16.01 4.82 7.00
C ALA A 8 -17.11 4.58 5.94
N ALA A 9 -18.38 4.70 6.31
CA ALA A 9 -19.52 4.59 5.41
C ALA A 9 -19.48 5.68 4.33
N GLN A 10 -19.19 6.93 4.69
CA GLN A 10 -18.99 8.02 3.74
C GLN A 10 -17.80 7.76 2.81
N ALA A 11 -16.69 7.27 3.36
CA ALA A 11 -15.50 6.93 2.58
C ALA A 11 -15.74 5.84 1.54
N LEU A 12 -16.63 4.88 1.81
CA LEU A 12 -16.95 3.77 0.93
C LEU A 12 -18.25 3.97 0.13
N ASN A 13 -18.91 5.12 0.31
CA ASN A 13 -20.21 5.46 -0.32
C ASN A 13 -21.29 4.38 -0.06
N VAL A 14 -21.42 3.97 1.19
CA VAL A 14 -22.42 2.99 1.68
C VAL A 14 -23.10 3.53 2.94
N ASP A 15 -24.12 2.81 3.45
CA ASP A 15 -24.71 3.12 4.76
C ASP A 15 -23.87 2.57 5.93
N GLU A 16 -24.02 3.19 7.09
CA GLU A 16 -23.29 2.80 8.31
C GLU A 16 -23.62 1.35 8.74
N LYS A 17 -24.86 0.90 8.56
CA LYS A 17 -25.27 -0.46 8.89
C LYS A 17 -24.51 -1.49 8.06
N THR A 18 -24.19 -1.14 6.82
CA THR A 18 -23.37 -1.97 5.94
C THR A 18 -21.94 -2.09 6.49
N VAL A 19 -21.32 -1.00 6.94
CA VAL A 19 -20.00 -1.02 7.56
C VAL A 19 -20.00 -1.89 8.83
N VAL A 20 -20.98 -1.70 9.72
CA VAL A 20 -21.12 -2.52 10.94
C VAL A 20 -21.33 -4.01 10.61
N ARG A 21 -22.06 -4.32 9.54
CA ARG A 21 -22.20 -5.69 9.06
C ARG A 21 -20.87 -6.26 8.59
N TRP A 22 -20.07 -5.49 7.85
CA TRP A 22 -18.77 -5.92 7.37
C TRP A 22 -17.77 -6.16 8.52
N ILE A 23 -17.79 -5.33 9.57
CA ILE A 23 -17.00 -5.58 10.79
C ILE A 23 -17.39 -6.94 11.40
N LYS A 24 -18.69 -7.24 11.52
CA LYS A 24 -19.19 -8.43 12.19
C LYS A 24 -19.11 -9.72 11.38
N LYS A 25 -19.19 -9.65 10.06
CA LYS A 25 -19.38 -10.82 9.17
C LYS A 25 -18.31 -10.99 8.10
N ASP A 26 -17.72 -9.90 7.66
CA ASP A 26 -16.82 -9.88 6.49
C ASP A 26 -15.40 -9.48 6.85
N ASN A 27 -15.07 -9.56 8.15
CA ASN A 27 -13.73 -9.32 8.71
C ASN A 27 -13.13 -7.94 8.35
N LEU A 28 -13.96 -6.87 8.27
CA LEU A 28 -13.44 -5.53 8.22
C LEU A 28 -12.73 -5.23 9.55
N PRO A 29 -11.41 -4.94 9.56
CA PRO A 29 -10.68 -4.71 10.80
C PRO A 29 -11.21 -3.48 11.54
N ALA A 30 -11.55 -3.64 12.81
CA ALA A 30 -12.00 -2.57 13.69
C ALA A 30 -11.63 -2.87 15.15
N GLU A 31 -11.31 -1.83 15.90
CA GLU A 31 -11.09 -1.88 17.33
C GLU A 31 -12.40 -1.52 18.06
N SER A 32 -12.69 -2.19 19.18
CA SER A 32 -13.81 -1.80 20.04
C SER A 32 -13.28 -0.96 21.20
N ILE A 33 -13.61 0.33 21.20
CA ILE A 33 -13.22 1.28 22.25
C ILE A 33 -14.49 1.75 22.94
N GLN A 34 -14.61 1.43 24.22
CA GLN A 34 -15.79 1.77 25.07
C GLN A 34 -17.15 1.32 24.50
N GLY A 35 -17.13 0.23 23.70
CA GLY A 35 -18.34 -0.31 23.07
C GLY A 35 -18.61 0.18 21.65
N ASP A 36 -17.90 1.21 21.19
CA ASP A 36 -17.97 1.72 19.84
C ASP A 36 -16.86 1.16 18.94
N TYR A 37 -17.16 0.96 17.66
CA TYR A 37 -16.16 0.54 16.69
C TYR A 37 -15.31 1.73 16.24
N ARG A 38 -14.01 1.48 16.12
CA ARG A 38 -13.03 2.40 15.54
C ARG A 38 -12.23 1.69 14.46
N ILE A 39 -12.10 2.31 13.30
CA ILE A 39 -11.53 1.71 12.10
C ILE A 39 -10.28 2.50 11.70
N ASN A 40 -9.17 1.78 11.52
CA ASN A 40 -7.96 2.41 10.96
C ASN A 40 -8.20 2.71 9.47
N PRO A 41 -7.97 3.95 8.98
CA PRO A 41 -8.18 4.31 7.59
C PRO A 41 -7.31 3.52 6.60
N VAL A 42 -6.12 3.08 7.02
CA VAL A 42 -5.25 2.23 6.19
C VAL A 42 -5.88 0.84 6.05
N ASP A 43 -6.30 0.22 7.14
CA ASP A 43 -6.97 -1.09 7.13
C ASP A 43 -8.26 -1.04 6.31
N LEU A 44 -9.03 0.06 6.41
CA LEU A 44 -10.24 0.27 5.62
C LEU A 44 -9.95 0.28 4.12
N LEU A 45 -8.89 1.00 3.71
CA LEU A 45 -8.49 1.11 2.31
C LEU A 45 -8.01 -0.24 1.76
N GLU A 46 -7.20 -0.96 2.53
CA GLU A 46 -6.71 -2.29 2.16
C GLU A 46 -7.85 -3.27 1.98
N TRP A 47 -8.70 -3.39 3.00
CA TRP A 47 -9.86 -4.26 2.98
C TRP A 47 -10.80 -3.97 1.81
N ALA A 48 -11.03 -2.70 1.50
CA ALA A 48 -11.83 -2.26 0.37
C ALA A 48 -11.16 -2.60 -0.98
N THR A 49 -9.84 -2.40 -1.08
CA THR A 49 -9.04 -2.67 -2.29
C THR A 49 -9.04 -4.15 -2.64
N GLU A 50 -8.83 -5.04 -1.67
CA GLU A 50 -8.89 -6.50 -1.83
C GLU A 50 -10.24 -6.97 -2.39
N ARG A 51 -11.32 -6.27 -2.04
CA ARG A 51 -12.70 -6.59 -2.44
C ARG A 51 -13.20 -5.82 -3.66
N GLY A 52 -12.33 -5.01 -4.27
CA GLY A 52 -12.70 -4.20 -5.43
C GLY A 52 -13.70 -3.07 -5.12
N ILE A 53 -13.89 -2.70 -3.84
CA ILE A 53 -14.78 -1.62 -3.42
C ILE A 53 -14.07 -0.29 -3.69
N LYS A 54 -14.79 0.65 -4.32
CA LYS A 54 -14.24 2.00 -4.60
C LYS A 54 -14.23 2.82 -3.32
N VAL A 55 -13.09 3.42 -3.03
CA VAL A 55 -12.92 4.35 -1.90
C VAL A 55 -13.04 5.78 -2.40
N ASN A 56 -13.85 6.59 -1.71
CA ASN A 56 -14.01 8.01 -2.00
C ASN A 56 -12.71 8.77 -1.67
N PRO A 57 -12.19 9.59 -2.57
CA PRO A 57 -11.02 10.43 -2.31
C PRO A 57 -11.17 11.39 -1.11
N ALA A 58 -12.39 11.66 -0.65
CA ALA A 58 -12.64 12.45 0.55
C ALA A 58 -12.01 11.84 1.82
N LEU A 59 -11.81 10.51 1.87
CA LEU A 59 -11.08 9.84 2.97
C LEU A 59 -9.70 10.47 3.20
N TYR A 60 -9.03 10.87 2.13
CA TYR A 60 -7.69 11.47 2.18
C TYR A 60 -7.69 12.91 2.69
N LYS A 61 -8.83 13.63 2.53
CA LYS A 61 -8.98 15.02 2.99
C LYS A 61 -9.29 15.12 4.48
N MET A 62 -9.83 14.07 5.10
CA MET A 62 -10.20 14.07 6.53
C MET A 62 -8.97 14.10 7.46
N HIS A 63 -7.77 13.92 6.94
CA HIS A 63 -6.50 13.96 7.69
C HIS A 63 -5.65 15.19 7.36
N ASP A 64 -6.25 16.27 6.84
CA ASP A 64 -5.57 17.48 6.38
C ASP A 64 -5.19 18.45 7.53
N ALA A 65 -4.22 18.05 8.37
CA ALA A 65 -3.44 19.04 9.12
C ALA A 65 -2.17 19.47 8.34
N ASP A 66 -1.82 18.74 7.26
CA ASP A 66 -0.57 18.92 6.53
C ASP A 66 -0.87 19.34 5.09
N ASN A 67 -0.64 20.63 4.80
CA ASN A 67 -0.92 21.25 3.50
C ASN A 67 0.17 20.93 2.44
N GLN A 68 0.95 19.86 2.63
CA GLN A 68 1.99 19.46 1.68
C GLN A 68 1.36 18.88 0.40
N PRO A 69 1.94 19.17 -0.77
CA PRO A 69 1.49 18.60 -2.02
C PRO A 69 1.61 17.07 -2.00
N LEU A 70 0.59 16.38 -2.48
CA LEU A 70 0.61 14.91 -2.56
C LEU A 70 1.59 14.47 -3.66
N PRO A 71 2.48 13.53 -3.36
CA PRO A 71 3.43 13.00 -4.34
C PRO A 71 2.72 12.18 -5.42
N THR A 72 3.29 12.12 -6.62
CA THR A 72 2.87 11.17 -7.64
C THR A 72 3.41 9.78 -7.30
N LEU A 73 2.78 8.72 -7.84
CA LEU A 73 3.28 7.36 -7.73
C LEU A 73 4.66 7.22 -8.39
N SER A 74 4.84 7.87 -9.55
CA SER A 74 6.12 7.92 -10.27
C SER A 74 7.23 8.56 -9.44
N GLN A 75 6.97 9.67 -8.73
CA GLN A 75 7.95 10.27 -7.82
C GLN A 75 8.35 9.34 -6.67
N ALA A 76 7.38 8.65 -6.06
CA ALA A 76 7.67 7.71 -4.99
C ALA A 76 8.46 6.48 -5.46
N LEU A 77 8.15 5.95 -6.66
CA LEU A 77 8.92 4.87 -7.31
C LEU A 77 10.33 5.32 -7.69
N GLN A 78 10.50 6.55 -8.16
CA GLN A 78 11.82 7.10 -8.44
C GLN A 78 12.66 7.23 -7.17
N ALA A 79 12.05 7.62 -6.05
CA ALA A 79 12.72 7.76 -4.76
C ALA A 79 13.09 6.42 -4.10
N GLY A 80 12.32 5.36 -4.32
CA GLY A 80 12.58 4.02 -3.77
C GLY A 80 13.30 3.06 -4.72
N GLY A 81 13.25 3.33 -6.02
CA GLY A 81 13.95 2.56 -7.06
C GLY A 81 13.20 1.32 -7.54
N ILE A 82 13.68 0.79 -8.69
CA ILE A 82 13.20 -0.46 -9.30
C ILE A 82 14.39 -1.43 -9.36
N HIS A 83 14.25 -2.58 -8.73
CA HIS A 83 15.31 -3.54 -8.47
C HIS A 83 14.99 -4.88 -9.10
N CYS A 84 15.87 -5.36 -9.98
CA CYS A 84 15.74 -6.64 -10.68
C CYS A 84 16.60 -7.73 -10.04
N GLY A 85 16.16 -8.98 -10.09
CA GLY A 85 16.90 -10.08 -9.51
C GLY A 85 17.10 -9.92 -8.01
N PHE A 86 16.03 -9.50 -7.33
CA PHE A 86 16.10 -9.14 -5.92
C PHE A 86 16.21 -10.39 -5.03
N PRO A 87 17.24 -10.49 -4.16
CA PRO A 87 17.53 -11.70 -3.43
C PRO A 87 16.61 -11.89 -2.22
N GLY A 88 16.36 -13.17 -1.89
CA GLY A 88 15.62 -13.60 -0.71
C GLY A 88 14.81 -14.85 -1.01
N ASN A 89 14.79 -15.79 -0.08
CA ASN A 89 14.11 -17.09 -0.21
C ASN A 89 12.97 -17.28 0.77
N ASP A 90 12.74 -16.31 1.65
CA ASP A 90 11.65 -16.27 2.61
C ASP A 90 11.18 -14.82 2.82
N LYS A 91 10.03 -14.68 3.42
CA LYS A 91 9.35 -13.38 3.65
C LYS A 91 10.21 -12.42 4.46
N GLU A 92 10.83 -12.88 5.56
CA GLU A 92 11.64 -12.01 6.42
C GLU A 92 12.89 -11.51 5.69
N THR A 93 13.59 -12.39 5.01
CA THR A 93 14.81 -12.05 4.26
C THR A 93 14.51 -11.04 3.15
N VAL A 94 13.42 -11.24 2.40
CA VAL A 94 13.00 -10.30 1.35
C VAL A 94 12.63 -8.94 1.93
N LEU A 95 11.87 -8.89 3.03
CA LEU A 95 11.51 -7.62 3.68
C LEU A 95 12.74 -6.91 4.27
N ARG A 96 13.66 -7.64 4.88
CA ARG A 96 14.94 -7.10 5.39
C ARG A 96 15.75 -6.46 4.28
N ASN A 97 15.91 -7.15 3.16
CA ASN A 97 16.62 -6.63 2.00
C ASN A 97 15.90 -5.41 1.39
N ALA A 98 14.56 -5.43 1.34
CA ALA A 98 13.78 -4.31 0.86
C ALA A 98 13.94 -3.05 1.73
N VAL A 99 14.04 -3.20 3.05
CA VAL A 99 14.34 -2.08 3.95
C VAL A 99 15.76 -1.56 3.72
N ALA A 100 16.74 -2.45 3.53
CA ALA A 100 18.14 -2.08 3.37
C ALA A 100 18.41 -1.21 2.11
N ILE A 101 17.61 -1.36 1.05
CA ILE A 101 17.76 -0.57 -0.18
C ILE A 101 17.04 0.78 -0.15
N LEU A 102 16.23 1.07 0.87
CA LEU A 102 15.39 2.28 0.90
C LEU A 102 16.15 3.58 1.19
N ASP A 103 17.46 3.52 1.42
CA ASP A 103 18.28 4.71 1.76
C ASP A 103 17.57 5.56 2.82
N LEU A 104 17.40 4.97 4.00
CA LEU A 104 16.74 5.61 5.14
C LEU A 104 17.66 6.64 5.79
N PRO A 105 17.13 7.75 6.35
CA PRO A 105 17.89 8.65 7.19
C PRO A 105 18.60 7.91 8.33
N PRO A 106 19.81 8.34 8.74
CA PRO A 106 20.60 7.64 9.75
C PRO A 106 19.93 7.58 11.15
N GLU A 107 18.94 8.42 11.38
CA GLU A 107 18.14 8.44 12.61
C GLU A 107 17.10 7.32 12.66
N ILE A 108 16.82 6.69 11.51
CA ILE A 108 15.82 5.62 11.40
C ILE A 108 16.54 4.29 11.47
N ASP A 109 16.21 3.50 12.48
CA ASP A 109 16.71 2.14 12.63
C ASP A 109 16.05 1.21 11.58
N PRO A 110 16.81 0.62 10.64
CA PRO A 110 16.28 -0.32 9.65
C PRO A 110 15.63 -1.56 10.28
N ASP A 111 16.17 -2.05 11.40
CA ASP A 111 15.59 -3.20 12.10
C ASP A 111 14.22 -2.85 12.70
N PHE A 112 14.03 -1.64 13.19
CA PHE A 112 12.71 -1.17 13.62
C PHE A 112 11.70 -1.19 12.47
N ILE A 113 12.07 -0.68 11.29
CA ILE A 113 11.19 -0.70 10.11
C ILE A 113 10.85 -2.14 9.71
N LEU A 114 11.82 -3.03 9.70
CA LEU A 114 11.60 -4.45 9.44
C LEU A 114 10.58 -5.05 10.41
N GLN A 115 10.74 -4.80 11.72
CA GLN A 115 9.81 -5.32 12.73
C GLN A 115 8.37 -4.79 12.52
N VAL A 116 8.22 -3.52 12.12
CA VAL A 116 6.91 -2.94 11.82
C VAL A 116 6.28 -3.58 10.58
N LEU A 117 7.06 -3.83 9.51
CA LEU A 117 6.59 -4.54 8.32
C LEU A 117 6.18 -5.98 8.63
N LEU A 118 6.98 -6.71 9.41
CA LEU A 118 6.67 -8.07 9.84
C LEU A 118 5.42 -8.12 10.73
N ALA A 119 5.27 -7.17 11.65
CA ALA A 119 4.09 -7.07 12.49
C ALA A 119 2.82 -6.79 11.66
N ARG A 120 2.93 -5.95 10.61
CA ARG A 120 1.82 -5.72 9.67
C ARG A 120 1.47 -7.00 8.90
N GLU A 121 2.46 -7.71 8.40
CA GLU A 121 2.29 -8.94 7.63
C GLU A 121 1.69 -10.08 8.48
N ALA A 122 1.99 -10.11 9.80
CA ALA A 122 1.42 -11.08 10.74
C ALA A 122 -0.09 -10.86 11.02
N MET A 123 -0.61 -9.65 10.77
CA MET A 123 -2.04 -9.34 10.91
C MET A 123 -2.87 -9.83 9.73
N GLY A 124 -2.25 -10.12 8.61
CA GLY A 124 -2.84 -10.57 7.36
C GLY A 124 -1.87 -10.30 6.21
N THR A 125 -1.92 -11.14 5.20
CA THR A 125 -1.01 -11.02 4.06
C THR A 125 -1.18 -9.68 3.33
N THR A 126 -0.06 -9.07 2.91
CA THR A 126 -0.04 -7.91 2.01
C THR A 126 -0.02 -8.32 0.53
N ALA A 127 -0.08 -9.62 0.24
CA ALA A 127 -0.19 -10.11 -1.13
C ALA A 127 -1.60 -9.82 -1.69
N VAL A 128 -1.62 -9.15 -2.84
CA VAL A 128 -2.86 -8.72 -3.52
C VAL A 128 -3.27 -9.62 -4.68
N GLY A 129 -2.61 -10.78 -4.79
CA GLY A 129 -2.80 -11.75 -5.86
C GLY A 129 -1.87 -11.53 -7.06
N ASP A 130 -1.96 -12.45 -8.02
CA ASP A 130 -1.16 -12.45 -9.26
C ASP A 130 0.36 -12.34 -9.04
N GLY A 131 0.87 -12.88 -7.92
CA GLY A 131 2.28 -12.85 -7.57
C GLY A 131 2.80 -11.48 -7.12
N ILE A 132 1.91 -10.58 -6.69
CA ILE A 132 2.26 -9.23 -6.24
C ILE A 132 1.96 -9.09 -4.74
N ALA A 133 2.88 -8.49 -3.98
CA ALA A 133 2.63 -8.04 -2.62
C ALA A 133 2.97 -6.55 -2.45
N ILE A 134 2.29 -5.91 -1.50
CA ILE A 134 2.46 -4.49 -1.18
C ILE A 134 2.79 -4.34 0.32
N PRO A 135 3.98 -4.74 0.79
CA PRO A 135 4.36 -4.53 2.17
C PRO A 135 4.42 -3.03 2.51
N HIS A 136 3.82 -2.66 3.62
CA HIS A 136 3.78 -1.27 4.05
C HIS A 136 3.61 -1.16 5.57
N VAL A 137 3.91 0.01 6.11
CA VAL A 137 3.79 0.31 7.53
C VAL A 137 2.36 0.75 7.84
N ARG A 138 1.66 0.05 8.75
CA ARG A 138 0.28 0.38 9.15
C ARG A 138 0.13 1.79 9.75
N ASN A 139 1.16 2.26 10.44
CA ASN A 139 1.17 3.60 11.04
C ASN A 139 2.40 4.39 10.55
N PRO A 140 2.29 5.13 9.43
CA PRO A 140 3.41 5.85 8.83
C PRO A 140 4.05 6.91 9.75
N ILE A 141 3.33 7.45 10.73
CA ILE A 141 3.82 8.47 11.67
C ILE A 141 5.05 7.99 12.46
N LEU A 142 5.24 6.68 12.58
CA LEU A 142 6.40 6.09 13.24
C LEU A 142 7.71 6.25 12.43
N VAL A 143 7.59 6.61 11.15
CA VAL A 143 8.73 6.70 10.23
C VAL A 143 8.86 8.13 9.73
N GLN A 144 9.74 8.90 10.34
CA GLN A 144 9.99 10.31 10.02
C GLN A 144 10.83 10.46 8.73
N LEU A 145 10.26 10.09 7.60
CA LEU A 145 10.88 10.27 6.30
C LEU A 145 10.61 11.68 5.74
N PRO A 146 11.58 12.30 5.03
CA PRO A 146 11.35 13.58 4.37
C PRO A 146 10.43 13.46 3.15
N VAL A 147 10.48 12.33 2.45
CA VAL A 147 9.68 12.04 1.25
C VAL A 147 9.23 10.58 1.26
N PRO A 148 8.08 10.24 0.70
CA PRO A 148 7.66 8.85 0.58
C PRO A 148 8.51 8.11 -0.44
N LYS A 149 8.73 6.81 -0.18
CA LYS A 149 9.49 5.91 -1.06
C LYS A 149 8.67 4.65 -1.35
N ILE A 150 8.73 4.20 -2.60
CA ILE A 150 8.20 2.89 -3.02
C ILE A 150 9.34 2.13 -3.69
N ALA A 151 9.84 1.08 -3.04
CA ALA A 151 10.79 0.18 -3.68
C ALA A 151 10.01 -0.91 -4.43
N LEU A 152 10.22 -0.99 -5.74
CA LEU A 152 9.71 -2.07 -6.59
C LEU A 152 10.81 -3.11 -6.79
N CYS A 153 10.59 -4.32 -6.28
CA CYS A 153 11.56 -5.41 -6.36
C CYS A 153 10.98 -6.59 -7.15
N PHE A 154 11.70 -7.04 -8.16
CA PHE A 154 11.44 -8.29 -8.87
C PHE A 154 12.31 -9.37 -8.24
N LEU A 155 11.68 -10.29 -7.52
CA LEU A 155 12.36 -11.33 -6.75
C LEU A 155 13.06 -12.33 -7.68
N SER A 156 14.26 -12.77 -7.30
CA SER A 156 14.98 -13.83 -8.02
C SER A 156 14.25 -15.17 -7.92
N ASP A 157 13.72 -15.46 -6.76
CA ASP A 157 12.93 -16.64 -6.48
C ASP A 157 11.55 -16.25 -5.91
N PRO A 158 10.46 -16.93 -6.32
CA PRO A 158 9.15 -16.69 -5.78
C PRO A 158 9.07 -17.03 -4.28
N VAL A 159 8.44 -16.15 -3.48
CA VAL A 159 8.32 -16.31 -2.02
C VAL A 159 6.87 -16.44 -1.61
N ASP A 160 6.58 -17.38 -0.70
CA ASP A 160 5.23 -17.52 -0.14
C ASP A 160 4.92 -16.42 0.87
N PHE A 161 3.97 -15.56 0.52
CA PHE A 161 3.38 -14.53 1.38
C PHE A 161 2.02 -14.93 1.95
N GLY A 162 1.54 -16.15 1.67
CA GLY A 162 0.20 -16.60 2.06
C GLY A 162 -0.90 -15.89 1.28
N ALA A 163 -0.69 -15.64 -0.03
CA ALA A 163 -1.66 -15.00 -0.89
C ALA A 163 -2.98 -15.80 -0.99
N LEU A 164 -4.12 -15.12 -1.04
CA LEU A 164 -5.44 -15.75 -1.10
C LEU A 164 -5.65 -16.60 -2.38
N ASP A 165 -4.97 -16.27 -3.46
CA ASP A 165 -4.98 -17.02 -4.72
C ASP A 165 -3.99 -18.18 -4.74
N GLY A 166 -3.24 -18.40 -3.66
CA GLY A 166 -2.23 -19.46 -3.52
C GLY A 166 -0.98 -19.27 -4.37
N LYS A 167 -0.84 -18.16 -5.08
CA LYS A 167 0.34 -17.89 -5.90
C LYS A 167 1.48 -17.30 -5.05
N PRO A 168 2.72 -17.78 -5.20
CA PRO A 168 3.87 -17.15 -4.56
C PRO A 168 4.14 -15.76 -5.16
N VAL A 169 4.67 -14.86 -4.33
CA VAL A 169 5.01 -13.49 -4.72
C VAL A 169 6.31 -13.45 -5.50
N GLN A 170 6.31 -12.75 -6.62
CA GLN A 170 7.46 -12.46 -7.48
C GLN A 170 7.77 -10.97 -7.56
N ILE A 171 6.80 -10.11 -7.21
CA ILE A 171 6.90 -8.66 -7.31
C ILE A 171 6.50 -8.04 -5.98
N LEU A 172 7.36 -7.19 -5.46
CA LEU A 172 7.17 -6.54 -4.17
C LEU A 172 7.16 -5.02 -4.35
N PHE A 173 6.11 -4.35 -3.87
CA PHE A 173 6.02 -2.89 -3.77
C PHE A 173 6.09 -2.49 -2.29
N THR A 174 7.28 -2.23 -1.77
CA THR A 174 7.44 -1.80 -0.37
C THR A 174 7.20 -0.31 -0.25
N ILE A 175 6.15 0.08 0.49
CA ILE A 175 5.74 1.48 0.66
C ILE A 175 6.13 1.98 2.04
N ILE A 176 6.89 3.09 2.10
CA ILE A 176 7.15 3.84 3.32
C ILE A 176 6.83 5.31 3.07
N SER A 177 6.05 5.92 3.95
CA SER A 177 5.52 7.27 3.79
C SER A 177 5.64 8.07 5.09
N PRO A 178 5.86 9.40 5.03
CA PRO A 178 5.97 10.25 6.23
C PRO A 178 4.63 10.51 6.93
N THR A 179 3.51 10.47 6.21
CA THR A 179 2.18 10.77 6.75
C THR A 179 1.14 9.76 6.30
N ILE A 180 0.07 9.60 7.10
CA ILE A 180 -1.08 8.74 6.75
C ILE A 180 -1.70 9.18 5.42
N ARG A 181 -1.83 10.49 5.20
CA ARG A 181 -2.41 11.06 3.97
C ARG A 181 -1.62 10.64 2.73
N MET A 182 -0.29 10.80 2.75
CA MET A 182 0.58 10.38 1.63
C MET A 182 0.53 8.87 1.44
N HIS A 183 0.51 8.12 2.53
CA HIS A 183 0.41 6.67 2.49
C HIS A 183 -0.87 6.19 1.79
N LEU A 184 -2.03 6.65 2.25
CA LEU A 184 -3.33 6.31 1.66
C LEU A 184 -3.41 6.72 0.19
N HIS A 185 -2.89 7.91 -0.13
CA HIS A 185 -2.85 8.40 -1.50
C HIS A 185 -2.02 7.47 -2.41
N LEU A 186 -0.79 7.12 -2.00
CA LEU A 186 0.09 6.25 -2.79
C LEU A 186 -0.44 4.83 -2.90
N LEU A 187 -0.98 4.27 -1.83
CA LEU A 187 -1.57 2.94 -1.84
C LEU A 187 -2.77 2.87 -2.80
N SER A 188 -3.65 3.88 -2.77
CA SER A 188 -4.77 3.99 -3.70
C SER A 188 -4.33 4.14 -5.16
N LYS A 189 -3.32 4.98 -5.41
CA LYS A 189 -2.75 5.16 -6.74
C LYS A 189 -2.13 3.88 -7.27
N LEU A 190 -1.34 3.19 -6.44
CA LEU A 190 -0.74 1.92 -6.80
C LEU A 190 -1.82 0.86 -7.10
N ALA A 191 -2.82 0.73 -6.24
CA ALA A 191 -3.93 -0.19 -6.46
C ALA A 191 -4.70 0.11 -7.76
N TYR A 192 -4.86 1.39 -8.12
CA TYR A 192 -5.46 1.79 -9.40
C TYR A 192 -4.57 1.37 -10.58
N CYS A 193 -3.27 1.70 -10.53
CA CYS A 193 -2.33 1.36 -11.59
C CYS A 193 -2.19 -0.16 -11.80
N LEU A 194 -2.22 -0.95 -10.72
CA LEU A 194 -2.16 -2.42 -10.79
C LEU A 194 -3.42 -3.07 -11.40
N ARG A 195 -4.52 -2.33 -11.57
CA ARG A 195 -5.71 -2.79 -12.32
C ARG A 195 -5.58 -2.55 -13.82
N ASP A 196 -4.68 -1.68 -14.24
CA ASP A 196 -4.47 -1.38 -15.65
C ASP A 196 -3.67 -2.51 -16.32
N GLN A 197 -4.23 -3.06 -17.40
CA GLN A 197 -3.63 -4.19 -18.09
C GLN A 197 -2.28 -3.85 -18.71
N ARG A 198 -2.06 -2.59 -19.12
CA ARG A 198 -0.78 -2.13 -19.68
C ARG A 198 0.36 -2.33 -18.69
N LEU A 199 0.16 -1.90 -17.42
CA LEU A 199 1.16 -2.07 -16.38
C LEU A 199 1.36 -3.55 -16.03
N ARG A 200 0.26 -4.32 -15.90
CA ARG A 200 0.33 -5.77 -15.62
C ARG A 200 1.15 -6.52 -16.67
N ASP A 201 0.92 -6.23 -17.94
CA ASP A 201 1.64 -6.86 -19.04
C ASP A 201 3.15 -6.54 -19.02
N ILE A 202 3.52 -5.33 -18.60
CA ILE A 202 4.91 -4.92 -18.46
C ILE A 202 5.55 -5.62 -17.26
N LEU A 203 4.88 -5.61 -16.11
CA LEU A 203 5.36 -6.27 -14.89
C LEU A 203 5.55 -7.78 -15.09
N GLY A 204 4.68 -8.44 -15.85
CA GLY A 204 4.75 -9.88 -16.13
C GLY A 204 5.82 -10.30 -17.14
N LYS A 205 6.37 -9.36 -17.92
CA LYS A 205 7.33 -9.68 -18.99
C LYS A 205 8.77 -9.64 -18.53
N GLN A 206 9.19 -8.53 -17.97
CA GLN A 206 10.59 -8.30 -17.56
C GLN A 206 10.69 -7.10 -16.61
N CYS A 207 11.73 -7.10 -15.76
CA CYS A 207 12.14 -5.93 -15.02
C CYS A 207 12.78 -4.90 -15.97
N ASN A 208 11.98 -3.98 -16.50
CA ASN A 208 12.45 -2.86 -17.33
C ASN A 208 11.98 -1.55 -16.71
N SER A 209 12.88 -0.86 -16.03
CA SER A 209 12.59 0.35 -15.28
C SER A 209 11.99 1.47 -16.14
N GLU A 210 12.50 1.66 -17.35
CA GLU A 210 12.02 2.71 -18.25
C GLU A 210 10.57 2.45 -18.69
N SER A 211 10.27 1.22 -19.13
CA SER A 211 8.92 0.83 -19.55
C SER A 211 7.91 0.91 -18.39
N ILE A 212 8.32 0.50 -17.19
CA ILE A 212 7.48 0.56 -15.98
C ILE A 212 7.17 2.02 -15.62
N MET A 213 8.20 2.88 -15.58
CA MET A 213 8.03 4.30 -15.28
C MET A 213 7.18 5.02 -16.32
N ALA A 214 7.37 4.72 -17.62
CA ALA A 214 6.55 5.29 -18.69
C ALA A 214 5.06 4.90 -18.53
N ALA A 215 4.78 3.61 -18.28
CA ALA A 215 3.41 3.14 -18.08
C ALA A 215 2.74 3.76 -16.86
N VAL A 216 3.46 3.88 -15.75
CA VAL A 216 2.95 4.52 -14.53
C VAL A 216 2.60 5.99 -14.80
N LEU A 217 3.49 6.74 -15.46
CA LEU A 217 3.26 8.14 -15.83
C LEU A 217 2.04 8.32 -16.75
N GLU A 218 1.88 7.46 -17.75
CA GLU A 218 0.71 7.50 -18.64
C GLU A 218 -0.59 7.26 -17.87
N ILE A 219 -0.64 6.23 -17.02
CA ILE A 219 -1.83 5.88 -16.22
C ILE A 219 -2.17 6.99 -15.24
N GLU A 220 -1.17 7.61 -14.59
CA GLU A 220 -1.39 8.76 -13.69
C GLU A 220 -1.96 9.97 -14.44
N ASN A 221 -1.48 10.25 -15.65
CA ASN A 221 -1.99 11.34 -16.48
C ASN A 221 -3.44 11.10 -16.95
N ASP A 222 -3.79 9.85 -17.30
CA ASP A 222 -5.16 9.47 -17.67
C ASP A 222 -6.12 9.66 -16.48
N LEU A 223 -5.68 9.30 -15.27
CA LEU A 223 -6.45 9.50 -14.05
C LEU A 223 -6.71 10.98 -13.77
N GLY A 224 -5.72 11.86 -13.98
CA GLY A 224 -5.84 13.30 -13.81
C GLY A 224 -6.88 13.93 -14.75
N LYS A 225 -6.98 13.43 -15.97
CA LYS A 225 -7.97 13.90 -16.97
C LYS A 225 -9.40 13.45 -16.67
N SER A 226 -9.56 12.32 -15.97
CA SER A 226 -10.88 11.76 -15.64
C SER A 226 -11.54 12.44 -14.43
N VAL A 227 -10.82 13.27 -13.71
CA VAL A 227 -11.25 13.96 -12.48
C VAL A 227 -11.49 15.47 -12.73
N SER A 228 -11.14 15.97 -13.91
CA SER A 228 -11.37 17.36 -14.37
C SER A 228 -12.67 17.45 -15.15
#